data_a6ee5d4e964138176b5f8ac7b0f099e4
#
_entry.id   a6ee5d4e964138176b5f8ac7b0f099e4
#
_cell.length_a   1.000
_cell.length_b   1.000
_cell.length_c   1.000
_cell.angle_alpha   90.00
_cell.angle_beta   90.00
_cell.angle_gamma   90.00
#
_symmetry.space_group_name_H-M   'P 1'
#
loop_
_entity.id
_entity.type
_entity.pdbx_description
1 polymer ?
#
loop_
_entity_poly.entity_id
_entity_poly.type
_entity_poly.pdbx_seq_one_letter_code
_entity_poly.pdbx_strand_id
1 'polypeptide(L)'
;MQVEHVDFVSICVMDVERARKFYVDTLGLRFDRDVPGGGFECWAGQVCLSVWDPRTIDLPFAPNPNDIALRVPDVAAARADLEGKGVEFSAKTLDTGVCHMAFFHDPDGNALMLHRRYAARES
;
A
#
# COMPACT_ATOMS: atom_id res chain seq x y z
N MET A 1 -25.73 1.09 -16.09
CA MET A 1 -24.26 1.19 -16.00
C MET A 1 -23.70 -0.20 -15.79
N GLN A 2 -22.65 -0.55 -16.51
CA GLN A 2 -21.94 -1.83 -16.34
C GLN A 2 -20.51 -1.55 -15.96
N VAL A 3 -20.10 -1.99 -14.76
CA VAL A 3 -18.71 -1.90 -14.32
C VAL A 3 -18.01 -3.21 -14.72
N GLU A 4 -16.95 -3.10 -15.52
CA GLU A 4 -16.21 -4.26 -15.99
C GLU A 4 -15.21 -4.76 -14.94
N HIS A 5 -14.47 -3.84 -14.31
CA HIS A 5 -13.51 -4.15 -13.25
C HIS A 5 -13.00 -2.84 -12.62
N VAL A 6 -12.17 -2.96 -11.61
CA VAL A 6 -11.46 -1.82 -11.04
C VAL A 6 -10.14 -1.65 -11.81
N ASP A 7 -9.96 -0.49 -12.46
CA ASP A 7 -8.73 -0.24 -13.23
C ASP A 7 -7.52 -0.04 -12.33
N PHE A 8 -7.69 0.74 -11.29
CA PHE A 8 -6.61 0.98 -10.32
C PHE A 8 -7.19 1.55 -9.02
N VAL A 9 -6.39 1.47 -7.98
CA VAL A 9 -6.64 2.15 -6.71
C VAL A 9 -5.69 3.33 -6.64
N SER A 10 -6.22 4.54 -6.43
CA SER A 10 -5.42 5.76 -6.30
C SER A 10 -4.77 5.84 -4.92
N ILE A 11 -3.49 6.19 -4.91
CA ILE A 11 -2.77 6.59 -3.70
C ILE A 11 -2.25 8.01 -3.94
N CYS A 12 -2.82 8.97 -3.21
CA CYS A 12 -2.40 10.36 -3.33
C CYS A 12 -1.19 10.64 -2.44
N VAL A 13 -0.20 11.31 -3.00
CA VAL A 13 1.05 11.63 -2.29
C VAL A 13 1.45 13.07 -2.59
N MET A 14 2.32 13.65 -1.78
CA MET A 14 2.87 14.99 -2.00
C MET A 14 4.25 14.96 -2.65
N ASP A 15 4.96 13.83 -2.56
CA ASP A 15 6.30 13.68 -3.12
C ASP A 15 6.37 12.34 -3.85
N VAL A 16 6.23 12.40 -5.18
CA VAL A 16 6.16 11.21 -6.04
C VAL A 16 7.46 10.41 -6.00
N GLU A 17 8.62 11.06 -5.96
CA GLU A 17 9.90 10.35 -5.95
C GLU A 17 10.12 9.62 -4.62
N ARG A 18 9.74 10.23 -3.51
CA ARG A 18 9.78 9.57 -2.20
C ARG A 18 8.82 8.39 -2.16
N ALA A 19 7.63 8.55 -2.73
CA ALA A 19 6.66 7.47 -2.83
C ALA A 19 7.18 6.32 -3.69
N ARG A 20 7.85 6.61 -4.81
CA ARG A 20 8.44 5.60 -5.67
C ARG A 20 9.45 4.73 -4.89
N LYS A 21 10.34 5.37 -4.15
CA LYS A 21 11.31 4.65 -3.32
C LYS A 21 10.62 3.77 -2.28
N PHE A 22 9.55 4.27 -1.69
CA PHE A 22 8.82 3.51 -0.69
C PHE A 22 8.09 2.30 -1.29
N TYR A 23 7.26 2.53 -2.29
CA TYR A 23 6.43 1.45 -2.85
C TYR A 23 7.23 0.43 -3.66
N VAL A 24 8.18 0.88 -4.44
CA VAL A 24 8.96 -0.01 -5.31
C VAL A 24 10.17 -0.61 -4.59
N ASP A 25 10.98 0.23 -3.94
CA ASP A 25 12.23 -0.25 -3.33
C ASP A 25 12.01 -0.83 -1.95
N THR A 26 11.27 -0.15 -1.07
CA THR A 26 11.06 -0.59 0.31
C THR A 26 10.03 -1.71 0.38
N LEU A 27 8.86 -1.55 -0.21
CA LEU A 27 7.82 -2.58 -0.21
C LEU A 27 8.06 -3.66 -1.26
N GLY A 28 8.83 -3.38 -2.30
CA GLY A 28 9.13 -4.35 -3.35
C GLY A 28 7.99 -4.60 -4.32
N LEU A 29 7.07 -3.64 -4.47
CA LEU A 29 6.00 -3.76 -5.46
C LEU A 29 6.57 -3.63 -6.88
N ARG A 30 5.92 -4.29 -7.83
CA ARG A 30 6.38 -4.30 -9.21
C ARG A 30 6.06 -2.97 -9.90
N PHE A 31 7.09 -2.21 -10.26
CA PHE A 31 6.93 -0.98 -11.04
C PHE A 31 6.39 -1.31 -12.44
N ASP A 32 5.42 -0.53 -12.91
CA ASP A 32 4.87 -0.66 -14.26
C ASP A 32 5.36 0.48 -15.16
N ARG A 33 4.90 1.71 -14.88
CA ARG A 33 5.19 2.84 -15.76
C ARG A 33 5.06 4.18 -15.04
N ASP A 34 5.73 5.18 -15.59
CA ASP A 34 5.45 6.57 -15.26
C ASP A 34 4.18 7.02 -15.99
N VAL A 35 3.43 7.91 -15.33
CA VAL A 35 2.18 8.45 -15.87
C VAL A 35 2.43 9.87 -16.36
N PRO A 36 1.95 10.24 -17.55
CA PRO A 36 2.05 11.62 -18.02
C PRO A 36 1.43 12.60 -17.03
N GLY A 37 2.12 13.70 -16.76
CA GLY A 37 1.69 14.70 -15.78
C GLY A 37 2.24 14.46 -14.38
N GLY A 38 2.95 13.37 -14.15
CA GLY A 38 3.56 13.00 -12.88
C GLY A 38 2.81 11.89 -12.17
N GLY A 39 3.55 11.05 -11.48
CA GLY A 39 3.03 9.86 -10.84
C GLY A 39 3.50 8.59 -11.54
N PHE A 40 3.13 7.45 -10.97
CA PHE A 40 3.52 6.14 -11.51
C PHE A 40 2.49 5.08 -11.14
N GLU A 41 2.55 3.97 -11.85
CA GLU A 41 1.74 2.79 -11.54
C GLU A 41 2.64 1.64 -11.11
N CYS A 42 2.21 0.91 -10.10
CA CYS A 42 2.87 -0.31 -9.64
C CYS A 42 1.82 -1.36 -9.28
N TRP A 43 2.25 -2.60 -9.16
CA TRP A 43 1.34 -3.72 -8.97
C TRP A 43 1.62 -4.42 -7.64
N ALA A 44 0.57 -4.59 -6.85
CA ALA A 44 0.54 -5.49 -5.72
C ALA A 44 -0.24 -6.74 -6.18
N GLY A 45 0.49 -7.75 -6.63
CA GLY A 45 -0.14 -8.90 -7.28
C GLY A 45 -0.91 -8.46 -8.53
N GLN A 46 -2.24 -8.64 -8.52
CA GLN A 46 -3.11 -8.29 -9.65
C GLN A 46 -3.82 -6.94 -9.47
N VAL A 47 -3.51 -6.20 -8.42
CA VAL A 47 -4.10 -4.90 -8.16
C VAL A 47 -3.12 -3.79 -8.55
N CYS A 48 -3.55 -2.94 -9.46
CA CYS A 48 -2.78 -1.77 -9.87
C CYS A 48 -2.97 -0.64 -8.86
N LEU A 49 -1.86 -0.07 -8.40
CA LEU A 49 -1.85 1.12 -7.56
C LEU A 49 -1.33 2.28 -8.39
N SER A 50 -2.14 3.33 -8.50
CA SER A 50 -1.76 4.57 -9.19
C SER A 50 -1.36 5.60 -8.14
N VAL A 51 -0.09 5.97 -8.12
CA VAL A 51 0.49 6.87 -7.11
C VAL A 51 0.78 8.22 -7.76
N TRP A 52 0.15 9.27 -7.25
CA TRP A 52 0.21 10.58 -7.90
C TRP A 52 -0.10 11.71 -6.91
N ASP A 53 0.31 12.93 -7.27
CA ASP A 53 0.06 14.13 -6.48
C ASP A 53 -1.21 14.82 -7.01
N PRO A 54 -2.31 14.84 -6.22
CA PRO A 54 -3.56 15.43 -6.67
C PRO A 54 -3.48 16.95 -6.90
N ARG A 55 -2.50 17.62 -6.31
CA ARG A 55 -2.31 19.06 -6.48
C ARG A 55 -1.93 19.43 -7.92
N THR A 56 -1.43 18.48 -8.71
CA THR A 56 -1.13 18.70 -10.14
C THR A 56 -2.37 18.97 -10.98
N ILE A 57 -3.55 18.61 -10.50
CA ILE A 57 -4.83 18.92 -11.16
C ILE A 57 -5.76 19.71 -10.25
N ASP A 58 -5.18 20.53 -9.36
CA ASP A 58 -5.91 21.43 -8.46
C ASP A 58 -6.85 20.73 -7.48
N LEU A 59 -6.56 19.48 -7.13
CA LEU A 59 -7.28 18.80 -6.06
C LEU A 59 -6.45 18.84 -4.77
N PRO A 60 -7.13 18.97 -3.60
CA PRO A 60 -6.42 18.99 -2.32
C PRO A 60 -5.82 17.61 -2.01
N PHE A 61 -4.67 17.63 -1.35
CA PHE A 61 -4.11 16.39 -0.81
C PHE A 61 -4.77 16.06 0.53
N ALA A 62 -5.11 14.77 0.71
CA ALA A 62 -5.45 14.21 2.00
C ALA A 62 -4.98 12.76 2.02
N PRO A 63 -4.34 12.30 3.10
CA PRO A 63 -3.93 10.91 3.19
C PRO A 63 -5.13 9.99 3.32
N ASN A 64 -5.01 8.79 2.77
CA ASN A 64 -6.05 7.78 2.88
C ASN A 64 -6.00 7.14 4.27
N PRO A 65 -7.07 7.28 5.09
CA PRO A 65 -7.10 6.68 6.43
C PRO A 65 -7.49 5.20 6.43
N ASN A 66 -7.95 4.67 5.30
CA ASN A 66 -8.39 3.29 5.20
C ASN A 66 -7.24 2.41 4.72
N ASP A 67 -6.91 1.39 5.50
CA ASP A 67 -5.77 0.54 5.21
C ASP A 67 -5.94 -0.25 3.92
N ILE A 68 -4.90 -0.20 3.07
CA ILE A 68 -4.76 -1.17 1.98
C ILE A 68 -4.03 -2.37 2.58
N ALA A 69 -4.67 -3.53 2.55
CA ALA A 69 -4.13 -4.76 3.13
C ALA A 69 -3.26 -5.49 2.11
N LEU A 70 -1.97 -5.57 2.40
CA LEU A 70 -1.00 -6.26 1.57
C LEU A 70 -0.79 -7.67 2.11
N ARG A 71 -1.18 -8.67 1.34
CA ARG A 71 -0.98 -10.07 1.73
C ARG A 71 0.48 -10.46 1.63
N VAL A 72 1.01 -11.01 2.70
CA VAL A 72 2.39 -11.54 2.76
C VAL A 72 2.35 -12.97 3.29
N PRO A 73 3.35 -13.80 2.98
CA PRO A 73 3.39 -15.18 3.48
C PRO A 73 3.48 -15.26 5.00
N ASP A 74 4.19 -14.33 5.64
CA ASP A 74 4.44 -14.31 7.08
C ASP A 74 4.51 -12.87 7.55
N VAL A 75 3.51 -12.43 8.33
CA VAL A 75 3.42 -11.05 8.79
C VAL A 75 4.57 -10.68 9.71
N ALA A 76 4.98 -11.57 10.62
CA ALA A 76 6.06 -11.28 11.55
C ALA A 76 7.40 -11.09 10.81
N ALA A 77 7.69 -11.94 9.83
CA ALA A 77 8.91 -11.84 9.05
C ALA A 77 8.91 -10.59 8.16
N ALA A 78 7.78 -10.28 7.52
CA ALA A 78 7.64 -9.10 6.68
C ALA A 78 7.76 -7.81 7.51
N ARG A 79 7.15 -7.78 8.69
CA ARG A 79 7.28 -6.65 9.62
C ARG A 79 8.73 -6.43 10.03
N ALA A 80 9.45 -7.49 10.40
CA ALA A 80 10.86 -7.39 10.78
C ALA A 80 11.71 -6.86 9.61
N ASP A 81 11.43 -7.30 8.38
CA ASP A 81 12.12 -6.83 7.18
C ASP A 81 11.90 -5.32 6.98
N LEU A 82 10.65 -4.86 7.06
CA LEU A 82 10.33 -3.45 6.89
C LEU A 82 10.88 -2.59 8.04
N GLU A 83 10.83 -3.07 9.28
CA GLU A 83 11.44 -2.37 10.41
C GLU A 83 12.94 -2.20 10.22
N GLY A 84 13.61 -3.22 9.67
CA GLY A 84 15.03 -3.16 9.31
C GLY A 84 15.33 -2.12 8.22
N LYS A 85 14.33 -1.73 7.44
CA LYS A 85 14.42 -0.70 6.41
C LYS A 85 13.93 0.67 6.89
N GLY A 86 13.65 0.81 8.18
CA GLY A 86 13.25 2.07 8.79
C GLY A 86 11.75 2.34 8.82
N VAL A 87 10.91 1.37 8.47
CA VAL A 87 9.45 1.54 8.56
C VAL A 87 9.00 1.36 10.01
N GLU A 88 8.21 2.32 10.50
CA GLU A 88 7.63 2.26 11.84
C GLU A 88 6.22 1.69 11.78
N PHE A 89 5.91 0.79 12.70
CA PHE A 89 4.56 0.22 12.84
C PHE A 89 3.83 0.85 14.01
N SER A 90 2.52 1.06 13.83
CA SER A 90 1.71 1.85 14.77
C SER A 90 1.47 1.16 16.11
N ALA A 91 1.51 -0.18 16.16
CA ALA A 91 1.20 -0.96 17.34
C ALA A 91 1.80 -2.37 17.21
N LYS A 92 1.53 -3.21 18.22
CA LYS A 92 1.85 -4.63 18.10
C LYS A 92 1.00 -5.28 17.01
N THR A 93 1.53 -6.32 16.38
CA THR A 93 0.79 -7.10 15.41
C THR A 93 -0.49 -7.64 16.05
N LEU A 94 -1.63 -7.40 15.41
CA LEU A 94 -2.92 -7.86 15.86
C LEU A 94 -3.15 -9.28 15.38
N ASP A 95 -3.56 -10.15 16.30
CA ASP A 95 -4.06 -11.49 15.97
C ASP A 95 -5.56 -11.49 16.22
N THR A 96 -6.36 -11.64 15.17
CA THR A 96 -7.82 -11.64 15.26
C THR A 96 -8.41 -13.00 15.64
N GLY A 97 -7.58 -14.05 15.70
CA GLY A 97 -8.02 -15.43 15.85
C GLY A 97 -8.19 -16.15 14.51
N VAL A 98 -8.14 -15.41 13.38
CA VAL A 98 -8.22 -15.98 12.02
C VAL A 98 -7.15 -15.39 11.10
N CYS A 99 -6.57 -14.25 11.44
CA CYS A 99 -5.53 -13.59 10.63
C CYS A 99 -4.62 -12.73 11.48
N HIS A 100 -3.47 -12.34 10.91
CA HIS A 100 -2.56 -11.37 11.49
C HIS A 100 -2.59 -10.07 10.70
N MET A 101 -2.51 -8.94 11.40
CA MET A 101 -2.48 -7.60 10.82
C MET A 101 -1.40 -6.76 11.48
N ALA A 102 -0.56 -6.12 10.69
CA ALA A 102 0.44 -5.17 11.18
C ALA A 102 0.28 -3.86 10.44
N PHE A 103 0.07 -2.76 11.18
CA PHE A 103 -0.36 -1.46 10.62
C PHE A 103 0.81 -0.49 10.53
N PHE A 104 0.93 0.17 9.38
CA PHE A 104 1.94 1.19 9.13
C PHE A 104 1.41 2.22 8.14
N HIS A 105 2.22 3.22 7.82
CA HIS A 105 1.85 4.28 6.88
C HIS A 105 2.95 4.45 5.85
N ASP A 106 2.57 4.95 4.67
CA ASP A 106 3.57 5.42 3.72
C ASP A 106 4.13 6.79 4.19
N PRO A 107 5.16 7.34 3.53
CA PRO A 107 5.74 8.62 3.95
C PRO A 107 4.78 9.80 3.96
N ASP A 108 3.68 9.74 3.22
CA ASP A 108 2.67 10.80 3.15
C ASP A 108 1.49 10.57 4.10
N GLY A 109 1.52 9.51 4.90
CA GLY A 109 0.49 9.22 5.89
C GLY A 109 -0.64 8.33 5.40
N ASN A 110 -0.54 7.75 4.21
CA ASN A 110 -1.53 6.80 3.73
C ASN A 110 -1.44 5.50 4.52
N ALA A 111 -2.58 5.02 5.02
CA ALA A 111 -2.66 3.83 5.86
C ALA A 111 -2.47 2.54 5.04
N LEU A 112 -1.64 1.66 5.55
CA LEU A 112 -1.32 0.37 4.96
C LEU A 112 -1.28 -0.69 6.06
N MET A 113 -1.46 -1.95 5.69
CA MET A 113 -1.23 -3.05 6.62
C MET A 113 -0.63 -4.26 5.91
N LEU A 114 0.17 -5.02 6.65
CA LEU A 114 0.53 -6.38 6.26
C LEU A 114 -0.56 -7.30 6.77
N HIS A 115 -0.95 -8.27 5.96
CA HIS A 115 -2.07 -9.15 6.28
C HIS A 115 -1.79 -10.59 5.87
N ARG A 116 -2.22 -11.53 6.70
CA ARG A 116 -2.27 -12.94 6.35
C ARG A 116 -3.38 -13.62 7.11
N ARG A 117 -4.30 -14.21 6.38
CA ARG A 117 -5.28 -15.12 6.97
C ARG A 117 -4.64 -16.50 7.12
N TYR A 118 -4.62 -17.00 8.33
CA TYR A 118 -4.08 -18.33 8.61
C TYR A 118 -5.18 -19.38 8.78
N ALA A 119 -6.41 -18.96 9.08
CA ALA A 119 -7.54 -19.86 9.17
C ALA A 119 -8.21 -20.02 7.79
N ALA A 120 -8.73 -21.20 7.51
CA ALA A 120 -9.43 -21.44 6.26
C ALA A 120 -10.69 -20.57 6.15
N ARG A 121 -10.99 -20.08 4.96
CA ARG A 121 -12.26 -19.40 4.70
C ARG A 121 -13.36 -20.43 4.68
N GLU A 122 -14.42 -20.11 5.40
CA GLU A 122 -15.67 -20.85 5.28
C GLU A 122 -16.40 -20.38 4.01
N SER A 123 -16.85 -21.32 3.23
CA SER A 123 -17.60 -21.01 2.00
C SER A 123 -19.09 -20.98 2.26
#